data_c336d7f28103328e64453f600973b55c
#
_entry.id   c336d7f28103328e64453f600973b55c
#
_cell.length_a   1.000
_cell.length_b   1.000
_cell.length_c   1.000
_cell.angle_alpha   90.00
_cell.angle_beta   90.00
_cell.angle_gamma   90.00
#
_symmetry.space_group_name_H-M   'P 1'
#
loop_
_entity.id
_entity.type
_entity.pdbx_description
1 polymer ?
#
loop_
_entity_poly.entity_id
_entity_poly.type
_entity_poly.pdbx_seq_one_letter_code
_entity_poly.pdbx_strand_id
1 'polypeptide(L)'
;MSVRSNKPLTELKADLGDRHLPPVPEKGQLELPIEREIVQDRNAHKGGRSFYFFDFDDNVAFLSTPAFIFHKETGEEVRLSSGEFAQVHRHVGKQGPYAEYKIDLCDRTGTFRHFRDQEITLVERLVGKRQIFVQDLAAALGYPDFQWKGPSWSCFYHATLNRRPVSLITARGHAPETIQEGVKLFVERKFLPYEPNYLSVYPVTNLKVRRGLGDENLVQSVAALKKAAIRASVERAIELYGNNPHHRFGMSDDDPHNIELIVEEMTALKADYPEMSFFVIETQAGRFVKWEVYQDRTEATLCAKGQDLGAIEQLTLIP
;
A
#
# COMPACT_ATOMS: atom_id res chain seq x y z
N MET A 1 16.73 20.94 -29.40
CA MET A 1 17.81 21.15 -28.40
C MET A 1 17.19 20.97 -27.02
N SER A 2 17.39 19.83 -26.42
CA SER A 2 16.86 19.49 -25.09
C SER A 2 17.92 19.85 -24.05
N VAL A 3 17.63 20.84 -23.23
CA VAL A 3 18.46 21.22 -22.09
C VAL A 3 18.22 20.20 -20.98
N ARG A 4 19.15 19.27 -20.81
CA ARG A 4 19.21 18.43 -19.61
C ARG A 4 19.65 19.33 -18.45
N SER A 5 18.76 19.59 -17.51
CA SER A 5 19.07 20.25 -16.25
C SER A 5 19.92 19.30 -15.40
N ASN A 6 21.22 19.58 -15.29
CA ASN A 6 22.14 18.96 -14.33
C ASN A 6 21.95 19.63 -12.94
N LYS A 7 20.85 19.35 -12.27
CA LYS A 7 20.72 19.73 -10.86
C LYS A 7 21.52 18.75 -9.99
N PRO A 8 22.32 19.23 -9.03
CA PRO A 8 23.04 18.36 -8.10
C PRO A 8 22.06 17.61 -7.18
N LEU A 9 22.43 16.40 -6.76
CA LEU A 9 21.62 15.49 -5.94
C LEU A 9 21.07 16.14 -4.64
N THR A 10 21.75 17.15 -4.14
CA THR A 10 21.35 17.95 -2.98
C THR A 10 20.13 18.84 -3.22
N GLU A 11 19.99 19.39 -4.44
CA GLU A 11 18.80 20.20 -4.80
C GLU A 11 17.58 19.33 -5.07
N LEU A 12 17.78 18.12 -5.61
CA LEU A 12 16.70 17.12 -5.77
C LEU A 12 16.14 16.65 -4.42
N LYS A 13 16.99 16.57 -3.38
CA LYS A 13 16.54 16.23 -2.00
C LYS A 13 15.70 17.33 -1.38
N ALA A 14 15.97 18.60 -1.67
CA ALA A 14 15.18 19.73 -1.17
C ALA A 14 13.79 19.82 -1.82
N ASP A 15 13.67 19.46 -3.10
CA ASP A 15 12.40 19.43 -3.83
C ASP A 15 11.48 18.22 -3.46
N LEU A 16 12.07 17.14 -2.89
CA LEU A 16 11.35 15.91 -2.59
C LEU A 16 10.78 15.85 -1.16
N GLY A 17 11.07 16.86 -0.31
CA GLY A 17 10.77 16.79 1.12
C GLY A 17 11.53 15.62 1.77
N ASP A 18 11.63 15.61 3.09
CA ASP A 18 12.33 14.56 3.85
C ASP A 18 11.51 13.26 3.85
N ARG A 19 11.34 12.66 2.66
CA ARG A 19 10.78 11.32 2.56
C ARG A 19 11.78 10.39 3.21
N HIS A 20 11.30 9.42 3.97
CA HIS A 20 12.09 8.24 4.30
C HIS A 20 12.43 7.52 2.97
N LEU A 21 13.42 8.07 2.26
CA LEU A 21 13.99 7.37 1.11
C LEU A 21 14.53 6.05 1.64
N PRO A 22 14.22 4.92 0.98
CA PRO A 22 14.86 3.67 1.30
C PRO A 22 16.39 3.89 1.30
N PRO A 23 17.15 3.19 2.15
CA PRO A 23 18.59 3.32 2.16
C PRO A 23 19.10 3.17 0.73
N VAL A 24 19.83 4.18 0.26
CA VAL A 24 20.46 4.13 -1.07
C VAL A 24 21.28 2.84 -1.14
N PRO A 25 21.06 1.97 -2.14
CA PRO A 25 21.87 0.77 -2.30
C PRO A 25 23.35 1.18 -2.29
N GLU A 26 24.19 0.44 -1.55
CA GLU A 26 25.62 0.69 -1.56
C GLU A 26 26.09 0.70 -3.02
N LYS A 27 26.94 1.68 -3.37
CA LYS A 27 27.47 1.86 -4.73
C LYS A 27 28.02 0.52 -5.23
N GLY A 28 27.38 -0.05 -6.25
CA GLY A 28 27.83 -1.27 -6.91
C GLY A 28 26.85 -2.44 -6.90
N GLN A 29 25.75 -2.36 -6.17
CA GLN A 29 24.71 -3.39 -6.25
C GLN A 29 23.80 -3.12 -7.45
N LEU A 30 24.20 -3.63 -8.61
CA LEU A 30 23.34 -3.74 -9.78
C LEU A 30 22.29 -4.83 -9.47
N GLU A 31 21.00 -4.49 -9.56
CA GLU A 31 19.98 -5.52 -9.69
C GLU A 31 20.24 -6.24 -11.02
N LEU A 32 20.78 -7.44 -10.94
CA LEU A 32 20.86 -8.30 -12.11
C LEU A 32 19.43 -8.60 -12.56
N PRO A 33 19.12 -8.49 -13.86
CA PRO A 33 17.82 -8.90 -14.37
C PRO A 33 17.76 -10.44 -14.34
N ILE A 34 17.58 -11.01 -13.16
CA ILE A 34 17.36 -12.44 -13.01
C ILE A 34 15.88 -12.66 -13.36
N GLU A 35 15.62 -13.40 -14.41
CA GLU A 35 14.27 -13.86 -14.71
C GLU A 35 13.78 -14.69 -13.53
N ARG A 36 12.77 -14.17 -12.83
CA ARG A 36 12.17 -14.87 -11.70
C ARG A 36 11.31 -16.00 -12.24
N GLU A 37 11.56 -17.21 -11.78
CA GLU A 37 10.79 -18.38 -12.17
C GLU A 37 9.39 -18.33 -11.55
N ILE A 38 8.41 -18.87 -12.29
CA ILE A 38 7.07 -19.12 -11.76
C ILE A 38 7.15 -20.31 -10.81
N VAL A 39 6.77 -20.08 -9.55
CA VAL A 39 6.77 -21.11 -8.52
C VAL A 39 5.35 -21.54 -8.16
N GLN A 40 5.16 -22.84 -7.96
CA GLN A 40 3.89 -23.37 -7.50
C GLN A 40 3.60 -22.89 -6.07
N ASP A 41 2.31 -22.74 -5.76
CA ASP A 41 1.92 -22.42 -4.38
C ASP A 41 2.34 -23.56 -3.45
N ARG A 42 2.92 -23.19 -2.32
CA ARG A 42 3.50 -24.12 -1.38
C ARG A 42 2.56 -25.24 -0.95
N ASN A 43 1.32 -24.88 -0.65
CA ASN A 43 0.29 -25.81 -0.20
C ASN A 43 -0.62 -26.29 -1.32
N ALA A 44 -0.23 -26.08 -2.60
CA ALA A 44 -1.05 -26.48 -3.75
C ALA A 44 -1.38 -27.98 -3.76
N HIS A 45 -0.39 -28.81 -3.36
CA HIS A 45 -0.57 -30.25 -3.24
C HIS A 45 -1.62 -30.69 -2.19
N LYS A 46 -1.98 -29.77 -1.28
CA LYS A 46 -3.05 -29.94 -0.28
C LYS A 46 -4.31 -29.14 -0.62
N GLY A 47 -4.37 -28.56 -1.82
CA GLY A 47 -5.45 -27.67 -2.25
C GLY A 47 -5.41 -26.28 -1.63
N GLY A 48 -4.38 -25.97 -0.83
CA GLY A 48 -4.19 -24.67 -0.19
C GLY A 48 -3.66 -23.62 -1.17
N ARG A 49 -3.90 -22.35 -0.85
CA ARG A 49 -3.43 -21.18 -1.62
C ARG A 49 -2.87 -20.13 -0.69
N SER A 50 -1.95 -19.30 -1.22
CA SER A 50 -1.44 -18.12 -0.55
C SER A 50 -2.13 -16.88 -1.10
N PHE A 51 -2.66 -16.07 -0.21
CA PHE A 51 -3.36 -14.82 -0.47
C PHE A 51 -2.53 -13.67 0.06
N TYR A 52 -2.34 -12.63 -0.76
CA TYR A 52 -1.48 -11.50 -0.47
C TYR A 52 -2.30 -10.23 -0.35
N PHE A 53 -2.25 -9.59 0.81
CA PHE A 53 -2.92 -8.33 1.06
C PHE A 53 -1.86 -7.24 1.25
N PHE A 54 -2.06 -6.09 0.63
CA PHE A 54 -1.10 -5.00 0.66
C PHE A 54 -1.79 -3.68 0.99
N ASP A 55 -1.22 -2.90 1.90
CA ASP A 55 -1.35 -1.47 1.79
C ASP A 55 -0.60 -1.00 0.55
N PHE A 56 -0.98 0.16 0.00
CA PHE A 56 -0.42 0.61 -1.27
C PHE A 56 0.62 1.72 -1.11
N ASP A 57 0.21 2.81 -0.44
CA ASP A 57 1.07 3.99 -0.27
C ASP A 57 2.21 3.69 0.69
N ASP A 58 3.42 4.14 0.33
CA ASP A 58 4.66 3.97 1.08
C ASP A 58 5.04 2.50 1.38
N ASN A 59 4.18 1.54 0.98
CA ASN A 59 4.38 0.11 1.12
C ASN A 59 4.64 -0.60 -0.22
N VAL A 60 3.74 -0.51 -1.21
CA VAL A 60 3.97 -1.03 -2.57
C VAL A 60 4.69 0.00 -3.43
N ALA A 61 4.28 1.25 -3.34
CA ALA A 61 4.87 2.35 -4.10
C ALA A 61 4.93 3.65 -3.27
N PHE A 62 6.05 4.37 -3.41
CA PHE A 62 6.16 5.72 -2.89
C PHE A 62 5.51 6.71 -3.86
N LEU A 63 4.48 7.41 -3.40
CA LEU A 63 3.75 8.39 -4.20
C LEU A 63 3.90 9.81 -3.63
N SER A 64 3.70 10.81 -4.48
CA SER A 64 3.85 12.22 -4.12
C SER A 64 2.52 12.91 -3.85
N THR A 65 1.43 12.16 -3.73
CA THR A 65 0.11 12.73 -3.45
C THR A 65 0.14 13.57 -2.18
N PRO A 66 -0.12 14.89 -2.25
CA PRO A 66 -0.03 15.76 -1.09
C PRO A 66 -1.31 15.72 -0.26
N ALA A 67 -1.12 15.85 1.07
CA ALA A 67 -2.14 16.33 1.99
C ALA A 67 -2.04 17.86 2.14
N PHE A 68 -3.15 18.53 2.46
CA PHE A 68 -3.19 19.97 2.66
C PHE A 68 -3.70 20.30 4.06
N ILE A 69 -3.06 21.23 4.73
CA ILE A 69 -3.56 21.81 5.97
C ILE A 69 -3.87 23.29 5.73
N PHE A 70 -4.81 23.84 6.49
CA PHE A 70 -5.35 25.17 6.25
C PHE A 70 -5.15 26.04 7.47
N HIS A 71 -4.60 27.25 7.29
CA HIS A 71 -4.52 28.21 8.38
C HIS A 71 -5.94 28.60 8.83
N LYS A 72 -6.18 28.58 10.14
CA LYS A 72 -7.52 28.73 10.74
C LYS A 72 -8.18 30.07 10.41
N GLU A 73 -7.39 31.16 10.35
CA GLU A 73 -7.88 32.52 10.13
C GLU A 73 -7.80 32.94 8.66
N THR A 74 -6.67 32.72 8.00
CA THR A 74 -6.44 33.21 6.65
C THR A 74 -6.93 32.25 5.57
N GLY A 75 -7.10 30.96 5.91
CA GLY A 75 -7.39 29.92 4.95
C GLY A 75 -6.21 29.52 4.04
N GLU A 76 -5.02 30.07 4.31
CA GLU A 76 -3.80 29.74 3.56
C GLU A 76 -3.52 28.25 3.63
N GLU A 77 -3.20 27.64 2.48
CA GLU A 77 -2.94 26.22 2.34
C GLU A 77 -1.44 25.91 2.46
N VAL A 78 -1.11 24.91 3.26
CA VAL A 78 0.23 24.30 3.28
C VAL A 78 0.12 22.89 2.73
N ARG A 79 0.96 22.60 1.74
CA ARG A 79 1.10 21.28 1.13
C ARG A 79 2.10 20.45 1.91
N LEU A 80 1.71 19.26 2.32
CA LEU A 80 2.56 18.28 3.01
C LEU A 80 2.61 16.97 2.20
N SER A 81 3.77 16.33 2.16
CA SER A 81 3.86 14.94 1.69
C SER A 81 3.14 14.00 2.65
N SER A 82 2.87 12.76 2.22
CA SER A 82 2.29 11.72 3.09
C SER A 82 3.13 11.50 4.35
N GLY A 83 4.45 11.42 4.22
CA GLY A 83 5.36 11.26 5.35
C GLY A 83 5.38 12.46 6.31
N GLU A 84 5.44 13.71 5.80
CA GLU A 84 5.35 14.92 6.63
C GLU A 84 4.00 14.98 7.36
N PHE A 85 2.91 14.70 6.65
CA PHE A 85 1.59 14.69 7.26
C PHE A 85 1.47 13.62 8.36
N ALA A 86 1.99 12.42 8.14
CA ALA A 86 2.02 11.36 9.14
C ALA A 86 2.75 11.77 10.43
N GLN A 87 3.84 12.56 10.31
CA GLN A 87 4.59 13.05 11.47
C GLN A 87 3.85 14.13 12.24
N VAL A 88 3.13 15.02 11.56
CA VAL A 88 2.59 16.24 12.17
C VAL A 88 1.09 16.20 12.45
N HIS A 89 0.31 15.32 11.81
CA HIS A 89 -1.16 15.36 11.84
C HIS A 89 -1.75 15.36 13.26
N ARG A 90 -1.10 14.68 14.23
CA ARG A 90 -1.55 14.64 15.65
C ARG A 90 -1.40 15.98 16.36
N HIS A 91 -0.52 16.85 15.84
CA HIS A 91 -0.19 18.15 16.41
C HIS A 91 -0.86 19.32 15.68
N VAL A 92 -1.37 19.10 14.47
CA VAL A 92 -2.09 20.13 13.71
C VAL A 92 -3.27 20.66 14.52
N GLY A 93 -3.32 21.97 14.67
CA GLY A 93 -4.37 22.66 15.42
C GLY A 93 -4.19 22.64 16.93
N LYS A 94 -3.13 22.03 17.47
CA LYS A 94 -2.88 21.86 18.92
C LYS A 94 -1.56 22.48 19.37
N GLN A 95 -0.46 22.14 18.71
CA GLN A 95 0.88 22.58 19.14
C GLN A 95 1.88 22.56 17.98
N GLY A 96 3.04 23.20 18.22
CA GLY A 96 4.14 23.24 17.23
C GLY A 96 3.87 24.18 16.08
N PRO A 97 4.62 24.03 14.95
CA PRO A 97 4.56 24.96 13.83
C PRO A 97 3.20 25.02 13.14
N TYR A 98 2.35 24.01 13.35
CA TYR A 98 1.02 23.92 12.74
C TYR A 98 -0.12 24.08 13.75
N ALA A 99 0.11 24.76 14.91
CA ALA A 99 -0.90 25.04 15.92
C ALA A 99 -2.06 25.88 15.38
N GLU A 100 -1.76 26.82 14.48
CA GLU A 100 -2.76 27.72 13.85
C GLU A 100 -3.36 27.13 12.58
N TYR A 101 -3.10 25.87 12.29
CA TYR A 101 -3.67 25.16 11.14
C TYR A 101 -4.76 24.21 11.56
N LYS A 102 -5.57 23.78 10.60
CA LYS A 102 -6.62 22.76 10.77
C LYS A 102 -6.57 21.72 9.67
N ILE A 103 -7.06 20.53 9.99
CA ILE A 103 -7.38 19.49 9.02
C ILE A 103 -8.84 19.72 8.61
N ASP A 104 -9.09 19.79 7.31
CA ASP A 104 -10.42 19.92 6.74
C ASP A 104 -10.80 18.60 6.06
N LEU A 105 -11.90 18.00 6.47
CA LEU A 105 -12.38 16.71 5.96
C LEU A 105 -13.32 16.84 4.74
N CYS A 106 -13.49 18.04 4.19
CA CYS A 106 -14.27 18.22 2.98
C CYS A 106 -13.67 17.42 1.81
N ASP A 107 -14.47 16.57 1.19
CA ASP A 107 -14.00 15.64 0.14
C ASP A 107 -13.46 16.37 -1.10
N ARG A 108 -14.03 17.53 -1.44
CA ARG A 108 -13.68 18.27 -2.68
C ARG A 108 -12.55 19.27 -2.50
N THR A 109 -12.48 19.93 -1.35
CA THR A 109 -11.57 21.06 -1.09
C THR A 109 -10.64 20.84 0.10
N GLY A 110 -10.88 19.80 0.89
CA GLY A 110 -10.20 19.57 2.14
C GLY A 110 -8.81 18.92 2.02
N THR A 111 -8.31 18.51 3.16
CA THR A 111 -6.95 17.97 3.36
C THR A 111 -6.64 16.80 2.44
N PHE A 112 -7.58 15.91 2.22
CA PHE A 112 -7.39 14.68 1.44
C PHE A 112 -8.05 14.73 0.06
N ARG A 113 -8.30 15.92 -0.50
CA ARG A 113 -8.97 16.07 -1.81
C ARG A 113 -8.27 15.34 -2.95
N HIS A 114 -6.94 15.18 -2.87
CA HIS A 114 -6.15 14.47 -3.87
C HIS A 114 -6.10 12.94 -3.64
N PHE A 115 -6.62 12.48 -2.51
CA PHE A 115 -6.78 11.05 -2.22
C PHE A 115 -8.14 10.51 -2.64
N ARG A 116 -8.93 11.29 -3.37
CA ARG A 116 -10.29 10.97 -3.84
C ARG A 116 -10.41 11.21 -5.34
N ASP A 117 -11.37 10.54 -5.97
CA ASP A 117 -11.70 10.80 -7.36
C ASP A 117 -12.27 12.21 -7.53
N GLN A 118 -11.79 12.88 -8.56
CA GLN A 118 -12.31 14.15 -9.00
C GLN A 118 -13.36 13.95 -10.08
N GLU A 119 -14.30 14.89 -10.16
CA GLU A 119 -15.25 14.93 -11.27
C GLU A 119 -14.48 15.24 -12.56
N ILE A 120 -14.35 14.25 -13.44
CA ILE A 120 -13.74 14.35 -14.75
C ILE A 120 -14.83 14.15 -15.79
N THR A 121 -15.08 15.16 -16.60
CA THR A 121 -16.06 15.10 -17.69
C THR A 121 -15.61 14.13 -18.80
N LEU A 122 -16.56 13.66 -19.60
CA LEU A 122 -16.25 12.81 -20.76
C LEU A 122 -15.27 13.50 -21.73
N VAL A 123 -15.41 14.82 -21.93
CA VAL A 123 -14.51 15.59 -22.79
C VAL A 123 -13.10 15.62 -22.22
N GLU A 124 -12.94 15.86 -20.91
CA GLU A 124 -11.64 15.85 -20.27
C GLU A 124 -10.97 14.47 -20.33
N ARG A 125 -11.74 13.37 -20.22
CA ARG A 125 -11.23 12.01 -20.43
C ARG A 125 -10.74 11.79 -21.86
N LEU A 126 -11.48 12.27 -22.85
CA LEU A 126 -11.11 12.15 -24.26
C LEU A 126 -9.81 12.90 -24.59
N VAL A 127 -9.54 14.03 -23.91
CA VAL A 127 -8.27 14.75 -24.03
C VAL A 127 -7.17 14.22 -23.10
N GLY A 128 -7.38 13.07 -22.47
CA GLY A 128 -6.34 12.35 -21.70
C GLY A 128 -6.25 12.72 -20.22
N LYS A 129 -7.20 13.51 -19.66
CA LYS A 129 -7.20 13.77 -18.21
C LYS A 129 -7.48 12.49 -17.44
N ARG A 130 -6.61 12.19 -16.47
CA ARG A 130 -6.69 11.03 -15.59
C ARG A 130 -6.93 11.48 -14.15
N GLN A 131 -7.37 10.56 -13.29
CA GLN A 131 -7.45 10.79 -11.84
C GLN A 131 -6.06 11.06 -11.26
N ILE A 132 -6.00 11.82 -10.16
CA ILE A 132 -4.71 12.23 -9.55
C ILE A 132 -3.87 11.02 -9.15
N PHE A 133 -4.46 9.98 -8.60
CA PHE A 133 -3.74 8.74 -8.28
C PHE A 133 -2.99 8.17 -9.49
N VAL A 134 -3.66 8.13 -10.65
CA VAL A 134 -3.07 7.61 -11.90
C VAL A 134 -1.96 8.53 -12.39
N GLN A 135 -2.13 9.86 -12.26
CA GLN A 135 -1.12 10.84 -12.64
C GLN A 135 0.11 10.76 -11.73
N ASP A 136 -0.08 10.67 -10.41
CA ASP A 136 1.00 10.56 -9.42
C ASP A 136 1.80 9.27 -9.64
N LEU A 137 1.12 8.16 -9.89
CA LEU A 137 1.80 6.91 -10.19
C LEU A 137 2.54 6.98 -11.52
N ALA A 138 1.94 7.57 -12.57
CA ALA A 138 2.62 7.77 -13.84
C ALA A 138 3.88 8.64 -13.69
N ALA A 139 3.84 9.66 -12.84
CA ALA A 139 4.99 10.50 -12.53
C ALA A 139 6.06 9.73 -11.74
N ALA A 140 5.66 8.97 -10.71
CA ALA A 140 6.55 8.15 -9.91
C ALA A 140 7.33 7.15 -10.77
N LEU A 141 6.67 6.49 -11.70
CA LEU A 141 7.29 5.54 -12.65
C LEU A 141 8.27 6.19 -13.66
N GLY A 142 8.38 7.50 -13.69
CA GLY A 142 9.40 8.24 -14.44
C GLY A 142 10.74 8.36 -13.70
N TYR A 143 10.77 8.05 -12.41
CA TYR A 143 11.96 8.08 -11.58
C TYR A 143 12.68 6.72 -11.56
N PRO A 144 13.95 6.65 -11.12
CA PRO A 144 14.64 5.39 -10.88
C PRO A 144 13.90 4.50 -9.87
N ASP A 145 13.99 3.20 -10.05
CA ASP A 145 13.25 2.18 -9.27
C ASP A 145 13.33 2.37 -7.74
N PHE A 146 14.50 2.69 -7.22
CA PHE A 146 14.71 2.90 -5.78
C PHE A 146 13.98 4.13 -5.19
N GLN A 147 13.43 5.00 -6.04
CA GLN A 147 12.71 6.20 -5.60
C GLN A 147 11.19 5.97 -5.50
N TRP A 148 10.65 5.00 -6.22
CA TRP A 148 9.22 4.76 -6.23
C TRP A 148 8.81 3.37 -5.71
N LYS A 149 9.69 2.35 -5.82
CA LYS A 149 9.39 1.01 -5.29
C LYS A 149 9.36 1.06 -3.76
N GLY A 150 8.22 0.70 -3.20
CA GLY A 150 8.06 0.54 -1.75
C GLY A 150 8.68 -0.77 -1.24
N PRO A 151 8.79 -0.93 0.07
CA PRO A 151 9.44 -2.09 0.68
C PRO A 151 8.74 -3.42 0.37
N SER A 152 7.44 -3.43 0.09
CA SER A 152 6.67 -4.61 -0.31
C SER A 152 6.63 -4.86 -1.82
N TRP A 153 7.32 -4.05 -2.62
CA TRP A 153 7.30 -4.20 -4.08
C TRP A 153 7.67 -5.60 -4.54
N SER A 154 8.70 -6.20 -3.98
CA SER A 154 9.13 -7.55 -4.36
C SER A 154 8.08 -8.61 -4.06
N CYS A 155 7.37 -8.51 -2.93
CA CYS A 155 6.26 -9.37 -2.58
C CYS A 155 5.08 -9.19 -3.54
N PHE A 156 4.78 -7.93 -3.89
CA PHE A 156 3.72 -7.60 -4.84
C PHE A 156 4.05 -8.15 -6.25
N TYR A 157 5.30 -7.97 -6.69
CA TYR A 157 5.79 -8.54 -7.95
C TYR A 157 5.66 -10.08 -7.94
N HIS A 158 6.14 -10.75 -6.86
CA HIS A 158 6.06 -12.20 -6.73
C HIS A 158 4.59 -12.69 -6.77
N ALA A 159 3.70 -12.06 -6.03
CA ALA A 159 2.29 -12.42 -6.02
C ALA A 159 1.68 -12.31 -7.44
N THR A 160 2.02 -11.22 -8.15
CA THR A 160 1.53 -10.96 -9.50
C THR A 160 2.10 -11.96 -10.52
N LEU A 161 3.43 -12.19 -10.50
CA LEU A 161 4.11 -13.14 -11.40
C LEU A 161 3.50 -14.54 -11.26
N ASN A 162 3.25 -14.97 -10.03
CA ASN A 162 2.72 -16.30 -9.71
C ASN A 162 1.19 -16.38 -9.74
N ARG A 163 0.50 -15.33 -10.20
CA ARG A 163 -0.97 -15.29 -10.30
C ARG A 163 -1.67 -15.56 -8.96
N ARG A 164 -1.02 -15.20 -7.84
CA ARG A 164 -1.62 -15.31 -6.50
C ARG A 164 -2.78 -14.34 -6.37
N PRO A 165 -3.83 -14.69 -5.62
CA PRO A 165 -4.89 -13.73 -5.30
C PRO A 165 -4.35 -12.58 -4.45
N VAL A 166 -4.64 -11.35 -4.88
CA VAL A 166 -4.15 -10.11 -4.26
C VAL A 166 -5.32 -9.25 -3.81
N SER A 167 -5.25 -8.76 -2.57
CA SER A 167 -6.11 -7.68 -2.08
C SER A 167 -5.30 -6.40 -1.90
N LEU A 168 -5.81 -5.28 -2.41
CA LEU A 168 -5.27 -3.96 -2.12
C LEU A 168 -6.17 -3.29 -1.09
N ILE A 169 -5.60 -2.91 0.06
CA ILE A 169 -6.31 -2.31 1.19
C ILE A 169 -5.61 -1.01 1.55
N THR A 170 -6.11 0.12 1.09
CA THR A 170 -5.47 1.43 1.22
C THR A 170 -6.37 2.45 1.88
N ALA A 171 -5.79 3.41 2.60
CA ALA A 171 -6.50 4.54 3.20
C ALA A 171 -7.08 5.54 2.16
N ARG A 172 -6.78 5.36 0.87
CA ARG A 172 -7.33 6.21 -0.19
C ARG A 172 -8.85 6.12 -0.29
N GLY A 173 -9.45 7.16 -0.87
CA GLY A 173 -10.91 7.24 -1.13
C GLY A 173 -11.27 7.24 -2.60
N HIS A 174 -10.34 6.91 -3.50
CA HIS A 174 -10.60 6.70 -4.93
C HIS A 174 -11.57 5.52 -5.14
N ALA A 175 -12.19 5.43 -6.30
CA ALA A 175 -12.91 4.22 -6.67
C ALA A 175 -11.94 3.03 -6.83
N PRO A 176 -12.38 1.79 -6.55
CA PRO A 176 -11.56 0.60 -6.80
C PRO A 176 -11.01 0.53 -8.23
N GLU A 177 -11.82 0.94 -9.21
CA GLU A 177 -11.47 0.97 -10.62
C GLU A 177 -10.33 1.96 -10.91
N THR A 178 -10.29 3.10 -10.20
CA THR A 178 -9.20 4.08 -10.31
C THR A 178 -7.89 3.52 -9.76
N ILE A 179 -7.94 2.78 -8.65
CA ILE A 179 -6.76 2.08 -8.12
C ILE A 179 -6.25 1.05 -9.13
N GLN A 180 -7.13 0.25 -9.70
CA GLN A 180 -6.78 -0.74 -10.73
C GLN A 180 -6.20 -0.07 -11.99
N GLU A 181 -6.78 1.06 -12.44
CA GLU A 181 -6.25 1.83 -13.57
C GLU A 181 -4.82 2.31 -13.30
N GLY A 182 -4.53 2.79 -12.10
CA GLY A 182 -3.17 3.15 -11.71
C GLY A 182 -2.24 1.94 -11.73
N VAL A 183 -2.60 0.85 -11.07
CA VAL A 183 -1.78 -0.38 -11.03
C VAL A 183 -1.49 -0.94 -12.42
N LYS A 184 -2.42 -0.79 -13.36
CA LYS A 184 -2.22 -1.19 -14.75
C LYS A 184 -1.02 -0.51 -15.41
N LEU A 185 -0.64 0.70 -14.98
CA LEU A 185 0.56 1.38 -15.48
C LEU A 185 1.84 0.59 -15.22
N PHE A 186 1.91 -0.21 -14.15
CA PHE A 186 3.05 -1.10 -13.93
C PHE A 186 3.21 -2.12 -15.05
N VAL A 187 2.08 -2.64 -15.57
CA VAL A 187 2.08 -3.60 -16.69
C VAL A 187 2.41 -2.89 -18.00
N GLU A 188 1.77 -1.76 -18.26
CA GLU A 188 1.99 -0.96 -19.48
C GLU A 188 3.46 -0.52 -19.61
N ARG A 189 4.11 -0.24 -18.48
CA ARG A 189 5.53 0.13 -18.43
C ARG A 189 6.48 -1.04 -18.17
N LYS A 190 5.98 -2.28 -18.19
CA LYS A 190 6.76 -3.53 -18.04
C LYS A 190 7.45 -3.71 -16.70
N PHE A 191 6.96 -3.05 -15.63
CA PHE A 191 7.40 -3.30 -14.27
C PHE A 191 6.74 -4.55 -13.68
N LEU A 192 5.54 -4.90 -14.14
CA LEU A 192 4.87 -6.16 -13.83
C LEU A 192 4.61 -6.96 -15.12
N PRO A 193 4.69 -8.29 -15.06
CA PRO A 193 4.42 -9.13 -16.22
C PRO A 193 2.92 -9.21 -16.57
N TYR A 194 2.07 -9.01 -15.58
CA TYR A 194 0.62 -9.13 -15.68
C TYR A 194 -0.10 -8.16 -14.73
N GLU A 195 -1.38 -7.93 -14.97
CA GLU A 195 -2.24 -7.31 -13.94
C GLU A 195 -2.40 -8.30 -12.76
N PRO A 196 -2.48 -7.79 -11.51
CA PRO A 196 -2.72 -8.64 -10.35
C PRO A 196 -3.99 -9.47 -10.50
N ASN A 197 -3.98 -10.69 -9.97
CA ASN A 197 -5.18 -11.48 -9.81
C ASN A 197 -5.97 -10.93 -8.60
N TYR A 198 -6.76 -9.89 -8.84
CA TYR A 198 -7.47 -9.20 -7.77
C TYR A 198 -8.50 -10.09 -7.09
N LEU A 199 -8.31 -10.32 -5.80
CA LEU A 199 -9.32 -10.86 -4.90
C LEU A 199 -10.28 -9.74 -4.48
N SER A 200 -9.70 -8.59 -4.10
CA SER A 200 -10.45 -7.39 -3.72
C SER A 200 -9.59 -6.13 -3.88
N VAL A 201 -10.27 -4.97 -3.97
CA VAL A 201 -9.64 -3.66 -3.91
C VAL A 201 -10.49 -2.78 -2.98
N TYR A 202 -9.95 -2.46 -1.82
CA TYR A 202 -10.61 -1.70 -0.77
C TYR A 202 -9.89 -0.37 -0.49
N PRO A 203 -10.18 0.70 -1.24
CA PRO A 203 -9.86 2.06 -0.82
C PRO A 203 -10.83 2.47 0.30
N VAL A 204 -10.43 2.19 1.54
CA VAL A 204 -11.35 2.13 2.69
C VAL A 204 -12.00 3.48 3.08
N THR A 205 -11.51 4.62 2.57
CA THR A 205 -12.20 5.90 2.77
C THR A 205 -13.15 6.27 1.64
N ASN A 206 -13.29 5.43 0.60
CA ASN A 206 -14.33 5.59 -0.41
C ASN A 206 -15.70 5.32 0.19
N LEU A 207 -16.66 6.22 -0.02
CA LEU A 207 -17.99 6.14 0.61
C LEU A 207 -18.76 4.86 0.30
N LYS A 208 -18.66 4.39 -0.95
CA LYS A 208 -19.31 3.15 -1.37
C LYS A 208 -18.64 1.93 -0.73
N VAL A 209 -17.32 1.92 -0.67
CA VAL A 209 -16.53 0.85 -0.03
C VAL A 209 -16.82 0.81 1.47
N ARG A 210 -16.84 1.97 2.16
CA ARG A 210 -17.17 2.05 3.59
C ARG A 210 -18.52 1.39 3.91
N ARG A 211 -19.56 1.76 3.15
CA ARG A 211 -20.89 1.14 3.33
C ARG A 211 -20.85 -0.36 3.08
N GLY A 212 -20.15 -0.80 2.05
CA GLY A 212 -19.96 -2.23 1.76
C GLY A 212 -19.20 -2.99 2.87
N LEU A 213 -18.40 -2.27 3.68
CA LEU A 213 -17.71 -2.81 4.86
C LEU A 213 -18.52 -2.65 6.16
N GLY A 214 -19.80 -2.27 6.09
CA GLY A 214 -20.70 -2.13 7.24
C GLY A 214 -20.65 -0.79 7.95
N ASP A 215 -20.01 0.23 7.38
CA ASP A 215 -19.98 1.59 7.94
C ASP A 215 -21.07 2.47 7.30
N GLU A 216 -22.31 2.12 7.51
CA GLU A 216 -23.48 2.84 6.95
C GLU A 216 -23.50 4.31 7.36
N ASN A 217 -23.14 4.62 8.60
CA ASN A 217 -23.16 5.97 9.16
C ASN A 217 -21.89 6.77 8.89
N LEU A 218 -20.87 6.18 8.26
CA LEU A 218 -19.58 6.80 7.93
C LEU A 218 -18.82 7.34 9.16
N VAL A 219 -18.90 6.63 10.28
CA VAL A 219 -18.31 7.05 11.58
C VAL A 219 -17.06 6.25 11.96
N GLN A 220 -16.81 5.11 11.31
CA GLN A 220 -15.67 4.26 11.67
C GLN A 220 -14.34 4.93 11.31
N SER A 221 -13.31 4.64 12.09
CA SER A 221 -11.95 5.07 11.80
C SER A 221 -11.36 4.32 10.59
N VAL A 222 -10.34 4.90 9.95
CA VAL A 222 -9.60 4.24 8.86
C VAL A 222 -9.06 2.89 9.30
N ALA A 223 -8.56 2.79 10.51
CA ALA A 223 -8.04 1.58 11.11
C ALA A 223 -9.11 0.48 11.25
N ALA A 224 -10.30 0.82 11.75
CA ALA A 224 -11.42 -0.11 11.85
C ALA A 224 -11.86 -0.59 10.45
N LEU A 225 -11.86 0.30 9.47
CA LEU A 225 -12.19 -0.04 8.07
C LEU A 225 -11.13 -0.94 7.42
N LYS A 226 -9.84 -0.72 7.72
CA LYS A 226 -8.78 -1.65 7.27
C LYS A 226 -8.98 -3.05 7.87
N LYS A 227 -9.32 -3.17 9.16
CA LYS A 227 -9.66 -4.46 9.80
C LYS A 227 -10.84 -5.13 9.11
N ALA A 228 -11.93 -4.41 8.88
CA ALA A 228 -13.10 -4.93 8.17
C ALA A 228 -12.75 -5.39 6.73
N ALA A 229 -11.89 -4.66 6.03
CA ALA A 229 -11.44 -5.01 4.68
C ALA A 229 -10.55 -6.27 4.66
N ILE A 230 -9.70 -6.47 5.68
CA ILE A 230 -8.91 -7.71 5.84
C ILE A 230 -9.86 -8.90 6.01
N ARG A 231 -10.82 -8.81 6.95
CA ARG A 231 -11.83 -9.85 7.18
C ARG A 231 -12.62 -10.17 5.93
N ALA A 232 -13.17 -9.14 5.28
CA ALA A 232 -13.91 -9.30 4.03
C ALA A 232 -13.07 -9.94 2.90
N SER A 233 -11.76 -9.67 2.86
CA SER A 233 -10.83 -10.31 1.91
C SER A 233 -10.63 -11.79 2.21
N VAL A 234 -10.52 -12.18 3.48
CA VAL A 234 -10.43 -13.60 3.89
C VAL A 234 -11.71 -14.33 3.57
N GLU A 235 -12.86 -13.78 3.95
CA GLU A 235 -14.19 -14.36 3.65
C GLU A 235 -14.42 -14.51 2.14
N ARG A 236 -14.04 -13.49 1.36
CA ARG A 236 -14.07 -13.53 -0.10
C ARG A 236 -13.17 -14.62 -0.69
N ALA A 237 -11.99 -14.83 -0.09
CA ALA A 237 -11.11 -15.91 -0.52
C ALA A 237 -11.74 -17.29 -0.25
N ILE A 238 -12.35 -17.48 0.92
CA ILE A 238 -13.04 -18.72 1.28
C ILE A 238 -14.23 -18.96 0.36
N GLU A 239 -15.01 -17.92 0.05
CA GLU A 239 -16.14 -18.00 -0.89
C GLU A 239 -15.68 -18.48 -2.28
N LEU A 240 -14.58 -17.91 -2.81
CA LEU A 240 -14.11 -18.19 -4.18
C LEU A 240 -13.29 -19.46 -4.32
N TYR A 241 -12.51 -19.80 -3.30
CA TYR A 241 -11.52 -20.89 -3.36
C TYR A 241 -11.82 -22.05 -2.41
N GLY A 242 -12.92 -21.95 -1.66
CA GLY A 242 -13.34 -22.95 -0.69
C GLY A 242 -12.68 -22.78 0.69
N ASN A 243 -13.25 -23.43 1.69
CA ASN A 243 -12.70 -23.45 3.05
C ASN A 243 -11.66 -24.56 3.17
N ASN A 244 -10.38 -24.23 2.88
CA ASN A 244 -9.28 -25.19 2.96
C ASN A 244 -8.34 -24.84 4.13
N PRO A 245 -8.04 -25.79 5.06
CA PRO A 245 -7.20 -25.57 6.23
C PRO A 245 -5.76 -25.18 5.88
N HIS A 246 -5.32 -25.42 4.66
CA HIS A 246 -3.99 -25.08 4.19
C HIS A 246 -3.88 -23.73 3.48
N HIS A 247 -4.94 -22.90 3.54
CA HIS A 247 -4.89 -21.52 3.08
C HIS A 247 -3.96 -20.66 3.96
N ARG A 248 -3.31 -19.68 3.33
CA ARG A 248 -2.35 -18.80 3.95
C ARG A 248 -2.66 -17.37 3.56
N PHE A 249 -2.79 -16.48 4.53
CA PHE A 249 -3.13 -15.08 4.35
C PHE A 249 -2.02 -14.20 4.93
N GLY A 250 -1.55 -13.23 4.17
CA GLY A 250 -0.54 -12.30 4.62
C GLY A 250 -0.92 -10.86 4.29
N MET A 251 -0.85 -9.95 5.26
CA MET A 251 -1.05 -8.52 5.09
C MET A 251 0.25 -7.76 5.37
N SER A 252 0.65 -6.87 4.46
CA SER A 252 1.79 -5.97 4.66
C SER A 252 1.36 -4.52 4.79
N ASP A 253 1.99 -3.82 5.72
CA ASP A 253 1.78 -2.39 5.98
C ASP A 253 3.09 -1.80 6.53
N ASP A 254 3.32 -0.50 6.33
CA ASP A 254 4.50 0.23 6.80
C ASP A 254 4.23 1.07 8.06
N ASP A 255 2.97 1.34 8.39
CA ASP A 255 2.57 2.12 9.57
C ASP A 255 2.47 1.22 10.80
N PRO A 256 3.29 1.46 11.86
CA PRO A 256 3.26 0.68 13.11
C PRO A 256 1.89 0.62 13.76
N HIS A 257 1.12 1.70 13.69
CA HIS A 257 -0.22 1.73 14.26
C HIS A 257 -1.17 0.79 13.50
N ASN A 258 -1.06 0.74 12.18
CA ASN A 258 -1.82 -0.22 11.38
C ASN A 258 -1.37 -1.67 11.68
N ILE A 259 -0.07 -1.89 11.91
CA ILE A 259 0.47 -3.22 12.24
C ILE A 259 -0.19 -3.78 13.50
N GLU A 260 -0.34 -2.98 14.57
CA GLU A 260 -1.03 -3.40 15.80
C GLU A 260 -2.45 -3.88 15.51
N LEU A 261 -3.20 -3.10 14.71
CA LEU A 261 -4.57 -3.42 14.35
C LEU A 261 -4.69 -4.61 13.39
N ILE A 262 -3.72 -4.79 12.50
CA ILE A 262 -3.64 -5.95 11.62
C ILE A 262 -3.38 -7.20 12.45
N VAL A 263 -2.47 -7.16 13.43
CA VAL A 263 -2.22 -8.28 14.35
C VAL A 263 -3.48 -8.66 15.11
N GLU A 264 -4.23 -7.67 15.64
CA GLU A 264 -5.52 -7.92 16.31
C GLU A 264 -6.50 -8.67 15.39
N GLU A 265 -6.68 -8.19 14.15
CA GLU A 265 -7.63 -8.80 13.22
C GLU A 265 -7.16 -10.18 12.76
N MET A 266 -5.87 -10.35 12.47
CA MET A 266 -5.32 -11.66 12.10
C MET A 266 -5.40 -12.67 13.25
N THR A 267 -5.32 -12.20 14.51
CA THR A 267 -5.53 -13.04 15.70
C THR A 267 -7.00 -13.47 15.83
N ALA A 268 -7.94 -12.56 15.59
CA ALA A 268 -9.36 -12.88 15.56
C ALA A 268 -9.69 -13.88 14.44
N LEU A 269 -9.16 -13.66 13.24
CA LEU A 269 -9.32 -14.59 12.12
C LEU A 269 -8.68 -15.96 12.40
N LYS A 270 -7.53 -15.99 13.12
CA LYS A 270 -6.90 -17.24 13.55
C LYS A 270 -7.77 -18.01 14.55
N ALA A 271 -8.54 -17.33 15.40
CA ALA A 271 -9.51 -17.96 16.28
C ALA A 271 -10.72 -18.53 15.48
N ASP A 272 -11.19 -17.80 14.47
CA ASP A 272 -12.29 -18.24 13.60
C ASP A 272 -11.88 -19.40 12.68
N TYR A 273 -10.63 -19.40 12.21
CA TYR A 273 -10.07 -20.37 11.25
C TYR A 273 -8.74 -20.95 11.79
N PRO A 274 -8.77 -21.79 12.84
CA PRO A 274 -7.59 -22.22 13.59
C PRO A 274 -6.56 -23.01 12.78
N GLU A 275 -6.97 -23.67 11.71
CA GLU A 275 -6.08 -24.49 10.86
C GLU A 275 -5.38 -23.68 9.77
N MET A 276 -5.94 -22.52 9.37
CA MET A 276 -5.35 -21.63 8.38
C MET A 276 -4.17 -20.86 8.97
N SER A 277 -3.24 -20.44 8.12
CA SER A 277 -2.08 -19.64 8.53
C SER A 277 -2.31 -18.15 8.24
N PHE A 278 -2.00 -17.31 9.22
CA PHE A 278 -2.11 -15.85 9.13
C PHE A 278 -0.79 -15.19 9.41
N PHE A 279 -0.43 -14.19 8.61
CA PHE A 279 0.85 -13.50 8.67
C PHE A 279 0.66 -11.98 8.62
N VAL A 280 1.46 -11.28 9.40
CA VAL A 280 1.60 -9.83 9.33
C VAL A 280 3.02 -9.51 8.88
N ILE A 281 3.15 -8.60 7.92
CA ILE A 281 4.43 -8.21 7.33
C ILE A 281 4.63 -6.72 7.60
N GLU A 282 5.56 -6.44 8.51
CA GLU A 282 5.95 -5.08 8.87
C GLU A 282 7.13 -4.64 8.00
N THR A 283 6.96 -3.49 7.33
CA THR A 283 7.95 -2.98 6.37
C THR A 283 8.54 -1.63 6.76
N GLN A 284 8.37 -1.23 8.01
CA GLN A 284 8.83 0.05 8.52
C GLN A 284 10.35 0.22 8.45
N ALA A 285 10.81 1.43 8.10
CA ALA A 285 12.22 1.87 8.16
C ALA A 285 13.21 0.95 7.42
N GLY A 286 12.80 0.37 6.29
CA GLY A 286 13.62 -0.53 5.49
C GLY A 286 13.86 -1.89 6.15
N ARG A 287 13.10 -2.22 7.18
CA ARG A 287 13.00 -3.56 7.74
C ARG A 287 11.89 -4.32 7.02
N PHE A 288 12.09 -5.61 6.91
CA PHE A 288 11.06 -6.54 6.45
C PHE A 288 10.95 -7.62 7.50
N VAL A 289 9.95 -7.53 8.35
CA VAL A 289 9.71 -8.49 9.43
C VAL A 289 8.38 -9.17 9.17
N LYS A 290 8.40 -10.49 9.12
CA LYS A 290 7.20 -11.29 9.00
C LYS A 290 6.86 -11.90 10.34
N TRP A 291 5.62 -11.72 10.77
CA TRP A 291 5.03 -12.29 11.96
C TRP A 291 4.06 -13.41 11.56
N GLU A 292 4.24 -14.60 12.07
CA GLU A 292 3.19 -15.62 12.04
C GLU A 292 2.32 -15.48 13.28
N VAL A 293 1.00 -15.53 13.08
CA VAL A 293 0.01 -15.33 14.14
C VAL A 293 -0.49 -16.69 14.59
N TYR A 294 -0.33 -16.98 15.87
CA TYR A 294 -0.88 -18.14 16.56
C TYR A 294 -2.01 -17.70 17.50
N GLN A 295 -2.77 -18.62 18.07
CA GLN A 295 -3.88 -18.28 18.96
C GLN A 295 -3.43 -17.58 20.25
N ASP A 296 -2.26 -17.94 20.75
CA ASP A 296 -1.70 -17.52 22.03
C ASP A 296 -0.49 -16.58 21.93
N ARG A 297 0.07 -16.43 20.73
CA ARG A 297 1.28 -15.62 20.48
C ARG A 297 1.47 -15.25 19.02
N THR A 298 2.39 -14.32 18.79
CA THR A 298 2.96 -14.03 17.47
C THR A 298 4.43 -14.41 17.48
N GLU A 299 4.90 -15.08 16.40
CA GLU A 299 6.32 -15.40 16.21
C GLU A 299 6.86 -14.60 15.00
N ALA A 300 7.97 -13.90 15.23
CA ALA A 300 8.61 -13.08 14.21
C ALA A 300 9.75 -13.83 13.53
N THR A 301 9.81 -13.72 12.21
CA THR A 301 10.97 -14.12 11.42
C THR A 301 11.60 -12.87 10.81
N LEU A 302 12.82 -12.54 11.24
CA LEU A 302 13.61 -11.46 10.66
C LEU A 302 14.17 -11.90 9.30
N CYS A 303 13.87 -11.14 8.28
CA CYS A 303 14.49 -11.32 6.97
C CYS A 303 15.75 -10.45 6.91
N ALA A 304 16.91 -11.06 6.65
CA ALA A 304 18.18 -10.36 6.59
C ALA A 304 18.20 -9.34 5.43
N LYS A 305 18.79 -8.17 5.67
CA LYS A 305 19.07 -7.17 4.62
C LYS A 305 19.92 -7.81 3.51
N GLY A 306 19.53 -7.62 2.26
CA GLY A 306 20.33 -8.00 1.10
C GLY A 306 20.08 -9.40 0.54
N GLN A 307 19.18 -10.18 1.10
CA GLN A 307 18.67 -11.36 0.41
C GLN A 307 17.63 -10.93 -0.64
N ASP A 308 17.63 -11.60 -1.80
CA ASP A 308 16.59 -11.39 -2.80
C ASP A 308 15.22 -11.61 -2.13
N LEU A 309 14.37 -10.57 -2.12
CA LEU A 309 13.06 -10.63 -1.50
C LEU A 309 12.19 -11.75 -2.10
N GLY A 310 12.41 -12.12 -3.36
CA GLY A 310 11.78 -13.28 -3.97
C GLY A 310 12.22 -14.60 -3.33
N ALA A 311 13.52 -14.76 -3.03
CA ALA A 311 14.04 -15.92 -2.31
C ALA A 311 13.62 -15.91 -0.84
N ILE A 312 13.58 -14.74 -0.21
CA ILE A 312 13.03 -14.54 1.14
C ILE A 312 11.55 -14.90 1.18
N GLU A 313 10.79 -14.52 0.16
CA GLU A 313 9.38 -14.85 0.08
C GLU A 313 9.15 -16.36 -0.06
N GLN A 314 9.98 -17.04 -0.84
CA GLN A 314 10.02 -18.49 -0.84
C GLN A 314 10.33 -19.05 0.56
N LEU A 315 11.29 -18.48 1.27
CA LEU A 315 11.65 -18.89 2.63
C LEU A 315 10.62 -18.49 3.67
N THR A 316 9.97 -17.32 3.55
CA THR A 316 9.05 -16.78 4.57
C THR A 316 7.61 -17.20 4.41
N LEU A 317 7.17 -17.55 3.21
CA LEU A 317 5.97 -18.36 3.03
C LEU A 317 6.27 -19.86 3.17
N ILE A 318 7.51 -20.24 3.46
CA ILE A 318 7.99 -21.58 3.75
C ILE A 318 7.92 -21.86 5.28
N PRO A 319 7.38 -22.99 5.80
CA PRO A 319 7.33 -23.36 7.20
C PRO A 319 8.71 -23.49 7.79
#